data_848584a77d5e084f3cedf929f0dd12c6
#
_entry.id   848584a77d5e084f3cedf929f0dd12c6
#
_cell.length_a   1.000
_cell.length_b   1.000
_cell.length_c   1.000
_cell.angle_alpha   90.00
_cell.angle_beta   90.00
_cell.angle_gamma   90.00
#
_symmetry.space_group_name_H-M   'P 1'
#
loop_
_entity.id
_entity.type
_entity.pdbx_description
1 polymer ?
#
loop_
_entity_poly.entity_id
_entity_poly.type
_entity_poly.pdbx_seq_one_letter_code
_entity_poly.pdbx_strand_id
1 'polypeptide(L)'
;LSGGEFTVKDEAFGTVSLKVRNTNSDIIFTGTAEQPEFTARIHVIAEVSAVTNTAKHVGNEAFPRFETALANCTEERIAAYLKNANGADAAGLSEVIFRTAPNVWRAMGESRAEKLSKAEITFHVTAEVQRVEEEDIPYF
;
A
#
# COMPACT_ATOMS: atom_id res chain seq x y z
N LEU A 1 -5.22 -2.37 -6.47
CA LEU A 1 -4.96 -0.93 -6.32
C LEU A 1 -4.59 -0.21 -7.62
N SER A 2 -4.09 -0.94 -8.62
CA SER A 2 -3.73 -0.28 -9.89
C SER A 2 -4.98 0.25 -10.58
N GLY A 3 -4.88 1.43 -11.16
CA GLY A 3 -6.00 2.09 -11.81
C GLY A 3 -6.96 2.80 -10.86
N GLY A 4 -6.71 2.76 -9.55
CA GLY A 4 -7.55 3.44 -8.59
C GLY A 4 -7.22 4.92 -8.46
N GLU A 5 -8.06 5.61 -7.69
CA GLU A 5 -7.85 7.01 -7.39
C GLU A 5 -7.93 7.22 -5.88
N PHE A 6 -7.02 8.03 -5.36
CA PHE A 6 -7.01 8.42 -3.97
C PHE A 6 -7.26 9.91 -3.87
N THR A 7 -7.95 10.30 -2.82
CA THR A 7 -8.18 11.70 -2.52
C THR A 7 -7.51 12.01 -1.19
N VAL A 8 -6.63 13.00 -1.18
CA VAL A 8 -5.92 13.41 0.03
C VAL A 8 -6.12 14.89 0.29
N LYS A 9 -5.91 15.30 1.52
CA LYS A 9 -6.02 16.71 1.92
C LYS A 9 -4.65 17.34 1.98
N ASP A 10 -4.54 18.56 1.48
CA ASP A 10 -3.30 19.33 1.53
C ASP A 10 -3.60 20.76 1.95
N GLU A 11 -2.73 21.32 2.79
CA GLU A 11 -2.93 22.67 3.33
C GLU A 11 -2.97 23.74 2.24
N ALA A 12 -2.16 23.60 1.22
CA ALA A 12 -2.05 24.59 0.17
C ALA A 12 -3.07 24.37 -0.95
N PHE A 13 -3.36 23.12 -1.28
CA PHE A 13 -4.14 22.78 -2.48
C PHE A 13 -5.54 22.25 -2.18
N GLY A 14 -5.89 22.11 -0.91
CA GLY A 14 -7.19 21.61 -0.51
C GLY A 14 -7.30 20.11 -0.73
N THR A 15 -8.27 19.68 -1.50
CA THR A 15 -8.42 18.27 -1.85
C THR A 15 -7.63 17.97 -3.10
N VAL A 16 -6.76 16.98 -3.02
CA VAL A 16 -5.90 16.57 -4.13
C VAL A 16 -6.31 15.17 -4.55
N SER A 17 -6.61 15.01 -5.82
CA SER A 17 -6.90 13.70 -6.43
C SER A 17 -5.64 13.14 -7.05
N LEU A 18 -5.32 11.90 -6.69
CA LEU A 18 -4.14 11.20 -7.16
C LEU A 18 -4.58 9.93 -7.88
N LYS A 19 -4.27 9.84 -9.15
CA LYS A 19 -4.61 8.67 -9.97
C LYS A 19 -3.46 7.68 -9.93
N VAL A 20 -3.73 6.47 -9.48
CA VAL A 20 -2.70 5.42 -9.41
C VAL A 20 -2.39 4.93 -10.81
N ARG A 21 -1.12 4.97 -11.18
CA ARG A 21 -0.63 4.51 -12.48
C ARG A 21 -0.06 3.11 -12.39
N ASN A 22 0.60 2.80 -11.28
CA ASN A 22 1.22 1.50 -11.12
C ASN A 22 1.37 1.18 -9.64
N THR A 23 1.28 -0.10 -9.31
CA THR A 23 1.52 -0.58 -7.96
C THR A 23 2.39 -1.82 -8.05
N ASN A 24 3.50 -1.80 -7.32
CA ASN A 24 4.36 -2.96 -7.19
C ASN A 24 4.30 -3.42 -5.74
N SER A 25 4.11 -4.70 -5.53
CA SER A 25 4.06 -5.23 -4.18
C SER A 25 4.74 -6.59 -4.10
N ASP A 26 5.34 -6.86 -2.96
CA ASP A 26 5.78 -8.19 -2.63
C ASP A 26 5.59 -8.43 -1.14
N ILE A 27 5.50 -9.70 -0.78
CA ILE A 27 5.37 -10.12 0.61
C ILE A 27 6.45 -11.15 0.87
N ILE A 28 7.22 -10.95 1.93
CA ILE A 28 8.24 -11.88 2.36
C ILE A 28 7.95 -12.40 3.75
N PHE A 29 8.26 -13.68 3.95
CA PHE A 29 8.17 -14.30 5.25
C PHE A 29 9.44 -14.00 6.04
N THR A 30 9.28 -13.47 7.26
CA THR A 30 10.41 -13.05 8.09
C THR A 30 10.44 -13.68 9.46
N GLY A 31 9.41 -14.43 9.83
CA GLY A 31 9.30 -15.05 11.15
C GLY A 31 9.77 -16.50 11.20
N THR A 32 9.13 -17.25 12.07
CA THR A 32 9.38 -18.68 12.29
C THR A 32 8.08 -19.46 12.18
N ALA A 33 8.17 -20.80 12.20
CA ALA A 33 6.97 -21.64 12.19
C ALA A 33 6.07 -21.40 13.39
N GLU A 34 6.65 -21.08 14.54
CA GLU A 34 5.88 -20.83 15.77
C GLU A 34 5.33 -19.42 15.84
N GLN A 35 6.05 -18.45 15.28
CA GLN A 35 5.66 -17.04 15.26
C GLN A 35 5.82 -16.48 13.84
N PRO A 36 4.86 -16.77 12.96
CA PRO A 36 4.96 -16.30 11.59
C PRO A 36 4.84 -14.80 11.54
N GLU A 37 5.75 -14.17 10.79
CA GLU A 37 5.76 -12.75 10.54
C GLU A 37 6.03 -12.52 9.07
N PHE A 38 5.45 -11.46 8.55
CA PHE A 38 5.58 -11.10 7.13
C PHE A 38 5.92 -9.64 7.02
N THR A 39 6.65 -9.31 5.98
CA THR A 39 6.87 -7.92 5.59
C THR A 39 6.31 -7.75 4.19
N ALA A 40 5.35 -6.84 4.06
CA ALA A 40 4.77 -6.48 2.78
C ALA A 40 5.39 -5.15 2.35
N ARG A 41 6.00 -5.13 1.17
CA ARG A 41 6.55 -3.91 0.58
C ARG A 41 5.68 -3.53 -0.59
N ILE A 42 5.19 -2.29 -0.56
CA ILE A 42 4.26 -1.79 -1.55
C ILE A 42 4.77 -0.45 -2.05
N HIS A 43 4.89 -0.32 -3.35
CA HIS A 43 5.28 0.94 -3.96
C HIS A 43 4.19 1.38 -4.92
N VAL A 44 3.64 2.58 -4.69
CA VAL A 44 2.55 3.13 -5.48
C VAL A 44 3.07 4.31 -6.27
N ILE A 45 2.80 4.31 -7.56
CA ILE A 45 3.13 5.44 -8.44
C ILE A 45 1.82 6.07 -8.89
N ALA A 46 1.70 7.38 -8.69
CA ALA A 46 0.48 8.10 -9.01
C ALA A 46 0.78 9.44 -9.67
N GLU A 47 -0.24 10.02 -10.27
CA GLU A 47 -0.18 11.37 -10.87
C GLU A 47 -1.22 12.23 -10.19
N VAL A 48 -0.94 13.53 -10.09
CA VAL A 48 -1.95 14.50 -9.66
C VAL A 48 -2.96 14.64 -10.77
N SER A 49 -4.20 14.29 -10.52
CA SER A 49 -5.26 14.40 -11.52
C SER A 49 -6.07 15.69 -11.36
N ALA A 50 -6.21 16.21 -10.13
CA ALA A 50 -6.94 17.45 -9.91
C ALA A 50 -6.65 18.01 -8.52
N VAL A 51 -6.83 19.31 -8.34
CA VAL A 51 -6.75 19.98 -7.05
C VAL A 51 -7.94 20.94 -6.92
N THR A 52 -8.40 21.21 -5.69
CA THR A 52 -9.52 22.12 -5.49
C THR A 52 -9.08 23.57 -5.36
N ASN A 53 -7.91 23.83 -4.76
CA ASN A 53 -7.41 25.19 -4.66
C ASN A 53 -6.48 25.48 -5.84
N THR A 54 -6.94 26.29 -6.76
CA THR A 54 -6.23 26.60 -8.00
C THR A 54 -5.46 27.91 -7.94
N ALA A 55 -5.40 28.55 -6.78
CA ALA A 55 -4.71 29.83 -6.63
C ALA A 55 -3.21 29.71 -6.78
N LYS A 56 -2.67 28.50 -6.60
CA LYS A 56 -1.24 28.24 -6.73
C LYS A 56 -1.01 27.17 -7.78
N HIS A 57 0.11 27.30 -8.44
CA HIS A 57 0.59 26.25 -9.33
C HIS A 57 1.18 25.11 -8.53
N VAL A 58 0.85 23.86 -8.90
CA VAL A 58 1.40 22.69 -8.23
C VAL A 58 2.86 22.52 -8.66
N GLY A 59 3.77 22.83 -7.74
CA GLY A 59 5.20 22.72 -7.97
C GLY A 59 5.80 21.48 -7.32
N ASN A 60 7.08 21.26 -7.60
CA ASN A 60 7.80 20.09 -7.09
C ASN A 60 7.84 20.02 -5.58
N GLU A 61 7.79 21.17 -4.90
CA GLU A 61 7.85 21.21 -3.44
C GLU A 61 6.61 20.62 -2.76
N ALA A 62 5.51 20.46 -3.48
CA ALA A 62 4.29 19.86 -2.95
C ALA A 62 4.31 18.34 -3.02
N PHE A 63 5.06 17.76 -3.92
CA PHE A 63 5.04 16.33 -4.16
C PHE A 63 5.42 15.47 -2.96
N PRO A 64 6.44 15.82 -2.15
CA PRO A 64 6.74 15.02 -0.96
C PRO A 64 5.55 14.90 0.00
N ARG A 65 4.76 15.97 0.15
CA ARG A 65 3.57 15.93 1.01
C ARG A 65 2.52 14.99 0.43
N PHE A 66 2.31 15.04 -0.89
CA PHE A 66 1.35 14.16 -1.56
C PHE A 66 1.78 12.70 -1.45
N GLU A 67 3.08 12.44 -1.58
CA GLU A 67 3.63 11.09 -1.48
C GLU A 67 3.42 10.52 -0.07
N THR A 68 3.68 11.33 0.96
CA THR A 68 3.44 10.91 2.34
C THR A 68 1.97 10.61 2.57
N ALA A 69 1.09 11.49 2.11
CA ALA A 69 -0.35 11.29 2.28
C ALA A 69 -0.85 10.06 1.53
N LEU A 70 -0.34 9.83 0.32
CA LEU A 70 -0.71 8.65 -0.47
C LEU A 70 -0.24 7.36 0.19
N ALA A 71 0.99 7.33 0.70
CA ALA A 71 1.51 6.17 1.40
C ALA A 71 0.69 5.85 2.63
N ASN A 72 0.32 6.86 3.42
CA ASN A 72 -0.51 6.68 4.61
C ASN A 72 -1.90 6.17 4.27
N CYS A 73 -2.54 6.71 3.24
CA CYS A 73 -3.85 6.24 2.80
C CYS A 73 -3.80 4.81 2.31
N THR A 74 -2.75 4.45 1.58
CA THR A 74 -2.59 3.09 1.07
C THR A 74 -2.44 2.11 2.23
N GLU A 75 -1.60 2.45 3.19
CA GLU A 75 -1.38 1.61 4.37
C GLU A 75 -2.67 1.40 5.16
N GLU A 76 -3.43 2.48 5.38
CA GLU A 76 -4.71 2.39 6.09
C GLU A 76 -5.71 1.49 5.38
N ARG A 77 -5.81 1.58 4.07
CA ARG A 77 -6.73 0.74 3.29
C ARG A 77 -6.36 -0.73 3.36
N ILE A 78 -5.07 -1.03 3.26
CA ILE A 78 -4.60 -2.41 3.33
C ILE A 78 -4.82 -2.98 4.73
N ALA A 79 -4.51 -2.22 5.76
CA ALA A 79 -4.72 -2.65 7.14
C ALA A 79 -6.20 -2.94 7.41
N ALA A 80 -7.09 -2.07 6.92
CA ALA A 80 -8.53 -2.27 7.06
C ALA A 80 -9.01 -3.52 6.33
N TYR A 81 -8.50 -3.75 5.12
CA TYR A 81 -8.84 -4.94 4.35
C TYR A 81 -8.47 -6.22 5.09
N LEU A 82 -7.24 -6.28 5.61
CA LEU A 82 -6.75 -7.47 6.32
C LEU A 82 -7.51 -7.71 7.63
N LYS A 83 -7.85 -6.64 8.33
CA LYS A 83 -8.64 -6.73 9.55
C LYS A 83 -10.03 -7.32 9.26
N ASN A 84 -10.67 -6.87 8.20
CA ASN A 84 -12.00 -7.32 7.83
C ASN A 84 -12.03 -8.74 7.27
N ALA A 85 -10.90 -9.25 6.82
CA ALA A 85 -10.79 -10.59 6.29
C ALA A 85 -10.65 -11.66 7.38
N ASN A 86 -10.71 -11.28 8.65
CA ASN A 86 -10.69 -12.19 9.82
C ASN A 86 -9.47 -13.08 9.92
N GLY A 87 -8.32 -12.61 9.48
CA GLY A 87 -7.09 -13.36 9.62
C GLY A 87 -7.01 -14.64 8.81
N ALA A 88 -8.02 -14.95 7.99
CA ALA A 88 -7.91 -16.03 7.05
C ALA A 88 -6.76 -15.73 6.08
N ASP A 89 -6.41 -16.65 5.22
CA ASP A 89 -5.29 -16.51 4.28
C ASP A 89 -5.55 -15.44 3.21
N ALA A 90 -5.95 -14.26 3.67
CA ALA A 90 -6.46 -13.18 2.83
C ALA A 90 -5.44 -12.60 1.87
N ALA A 91 -4.17 -12.65 2.24
CA ALA A 91 -3.08 -12.11 1.42
C ALA A 91 -2.27 -13.23 0.75
N GLY A 92 -2.76 -14.45 0.78
CA GLY A 92 -2.03 -15.59 0.22
C GLY A 92 -0.79 -15.94 1.03
N LEU A 93 -0.84 -15.77 2.35
CA LEU A 93 0.32 -15.97 3.20
C LEU A 93 0.84 -17.40 3.20
N SER A 94 -0.08 -18.35 3.15
CA SER A 94 0.27 -19.76 3.09
C SER A 94 1.11 -20.06 1.85
N GLU A 95 0.73 -19.52 0.72
CA GLU A 95 1.45 -19.69 -0.54
C GLU A 95 2.83 -19.02 -0.49
N VAL A 96 2.93 -17.85 0.15
CA VAL A 96 4.21 -17.17 0.30
C VAL A 96 5.20 -18.07 1.03
N ILE A 97 4.78 -18.67 2.15
CA ILE A 97 5.65 -19.57 2.90
C ILE A 97 5.98 -20.81 2.09
N PHE A 98 5.00 -21.39 1.43
CA PHE A 98 5.21 -22.58 0.60
C PHE A 98 6.28 -22.35 -0.46
N ARG A 99 6.24 -21.19 -1.12
CA ARG A 99 7.20 -20.86 -2.18
C ARG A 99 8.57 -20.47 -1.66
N THR A 100 8.64 -19.70 -0.57
CA THR A 100 9.89 -19.06 -0.15
C THR A 100 10.56 -19.78 1.02
N ALA A 101 9.81 -20.51 1.82
CA ALA A 101 10.32 -21.21 2.99
C ALA A 101 9.60 -22.55 3.17
N PRO A 102 9.75 -23.48 2.24
CA PRO A 102 9.00 -24.74 2.28
C PRO A 102 9.24 -25.57 3.54
N ASN A 103 10.42 -25.48 4.14
CA ASN A 103 10.70 -26.20 5.38
C ASN A 103 9.87 -25.64 6.54
N VAL A 104 9.68 -24.32 6.60
CA VAL A 104 8.83 -23.68 7.58
C VAL A 104 7.38 -24.08 7.35
N TRP A 105 6.95 -24.09 6.09
CA TRP A 105 5.60 -24.47 5.72
C TRP A 105 5.27 -25.89 6.23
N ARG A 106 6.20 -26.82 6.04
CA ARG A 106 6.05 -28.20 6.52
C ARG A 106 6.05 -28.27 8.05
N ALA A 107 6.91 -27.48 8.70
CA ALA A 107 7.00 -27.48 10.15
C ALA A 107 5.71 -26.98 10.84
N MET A 108 4.98 -26.10 10.17
CA MET A 108 3.70 -25.61 10.68
C MET A 108 2.63 -26.70 10.71
N GLY A 109 2.67 -27.63 9.78
CA GLY A 109 1.79 -28.81 9.77
C GLY A 109 0.32 -28.45 9.73
N GLU A 110 -0.48 -29.20 10.48
CA GLU A 110 -1.94 -29.04 10.50
C GLU A 110 -2.39 -27.76 11.20
N SER A 111 -1.56 -27.17 12.04
CA SER A 111 -1.88 -25.94 12.75
C SER A 111 -1.59 -24.68 11.92
N ARG A 112 -1.29 -24.86 10.65
CA ARG A 112 -0.90 -23.75 9.76
C ARG A 112 -1.94 -22.63 9.73
N ALA A 113 -3.21 -22.97 9.53
CA ALA A 113 -4.26 -21.96 9.46
C ALA A 113 -4.37 -21.14 10.74
N GLU A 114 -4.28 -21.83 11.89
CA GLU A 114 -4.32 -21.17 13.19
C GLU A 114 -3.13 -20.24 13.39
N LYS A 115 -1.93 -20.72 13.08
CA LYS A 115 -0.72 -19.91 13.21
C LYS A 115 -0.74 -18.70 12.29
N LEU A 116 -1.19 -18.85 11.05
CA LEU A 116 -1.27 -17.75 10.11
C LEU A 116 -2.34 -16.72 10.49
N SER A 117 -3.40 -17.13 11.17
CA SER A 117 -4.41 -16.19 11.64
C SER A 117 -3.87 -15.22 12.68
N LYS A 118 -2.77 -15.58 13.33
CA LYS A 118 -2.11 -14.75 14.35
C LYS A 118 -0.84 -14.10 13.83
N ALA A 119 -0.54 -14.26 12.56
CA ALA A 119 0.67 -13.71 11.96
C ALA A 119 0.67 -12.18 12.00
N GLU A 120 1.83 -11.61 12.27
CA GLU A 120 2.02 -10.18 12.20
C GLU A 120 2.50 -9.80 10.80
N ILE A 121 1.92 -8.73 10.27
CA ILE A 121 2.30 -8.22 8.97
C ILE A 121 2.77 -6.78 9.14
N THR A 122 4.01 -6.53 8.78
CA THR A 122 4.58 -5.20 8.79
C THR A 122 4.53 -4.65 7.37
N PHE A 123 4.05 -3.42 7.22
CA PHE A 123 3.94 -2.79 5.92
C PHE A 123 5.02 -1.74 5.73
N HIS A 124 5.64 -1.77 4.56
CA HIS A 124 6.50 -0.69 4.10
C HIS A 124 5.88 -0.15 2.83
N VAL A 125 5.15 0.94 2.97
CA VAL A 125 4.49 1.57 1.83
C VAL A 125 5.27 2.80 1.44
N THR A 126 5.67 2.86 0.18
CA THR A 126 6.30 4.03 -0.41
C THR A 126 5.44 4.53 -1.55
N ALA A 127 5.49 5.81 -1.80
CA ALA A 127 4.70 6.40 -2.86
C ALA A 127 5.57 7.37 -3.65
N GLU A 128 5.32 7.39 -4.95
CA GLU A 128 5.94 8.35 -5.84
C GLU A 128 4.81 9.07 -6.57
N VAL A 129 4.83 10.40 -6.51
CA VAL A 129 3.87 11.22 -7.26
C VAL A 129 4.61 11.84 -8.42
N GLN A 130 4.17 11.50 -9.61
CA GLN A 130 4.78 11.99 -10.85
C GLN A 130 4.05 13.22 -11.34
N ARG A 131 4.80 14.08 -12.00
CA ARG A 131 4.26 15.26 -12.61
C ARG A 131 3.66 14.89 -13.97
N VAL A 132 2.42 15.31 -14.18
CA VAL A 132 1.84 15.35 -15.52
C VAL A 132 2.36 16.63 -16.19
N GLU A 133 2.19 16.77 -17.50
CA GLU A 133 2.46 18.02 -18.21
C GLU A 133 1.74 19.16 -17.50
N GLU A 134 2.42 20.28 -17.28
CA GLU A 134 1.91 21.34 -16.40
C GLU A 134 0.53 21.86 -16.77
N GLU A 135 0.28 22.06 -18.04
CA GLU A 135 -1.00 22.54 -18.52
C GLU A 135 -2.10 21.51 -18.45
N ASP A 136 -1.76 20.27 -18.09
CA ASP A 136 -2.70 19.16 -18.10
C ASP A 136 -3.30 18.84 -16.73
N ILE A 137 -2.95 19.58 -15.68
CA ILE A 137 -3.54 19.37 -14.37
C ILE A 137 -4.91 20.07 -14.31
N PRO A 138 -6.00 19.31 -14.33
CA PRO A 138 -7.33 19.90 -14.33
C PRO A 138 -7.74 20.45 -12.97
N TYR A 139 -8.73 21.31 -13.00
CA TYR A 139 -9.37 21.82 -11.80
C TYR A 139 -10.66 21.06 -11.55
N PHE A 140 -11.02 20.94 -10.30
CA PHE A 140 -12.32 20.34 -9.92
C PHE A 140 -13.47 21.24 -10.32
#